data_fbf9386910ac10a05780f40621f36d5b
#
_entry.id   fbf9386910ac10a05780f40621f36d5b
#
_cell.length_a   1.000
_cell.length_b   1.000
_cell.length_c   1.000
_cell.angle_alpha   90.00
_cell.angle_beta   90.00
_cell.angle_gamma   90.00
#
_symmetry.space_group_name_H-M   'P 1'
#
loop_
_entity.id
_entity.type
_entity.pdbx_description
1 polymer ?
#
loop_
_entity_poly.entity_id
_entity_poly.type
_entity_poly.pdbx_seq_one_letter_code
_entity_poly.pdbx_strand_id
1 'polypeptide(L)'
;MSVTLNINLKRASKIYHEGETIAGVVVVDSSADVRHEGLTLIMEGSVNLQLSTKTIGIFEAFSNSIKQDSAPTKPVRCEINPTTVRGGANGGGSRMPAFHIYAELDSIVCPLDKPLTGKLRVDECSVGIKSIELQLVRVETCGCAEGYSKDATEIQNIQVGEGDVRRGATLPLYMVLPRLFTCPTTAAANFKIEFELNIAVIFEDNYLVTENFPILLVRSR
;
A
#
# COMPACT_ATOMS: atom_id res chain seq x y z
N MET A 1 -37.43 33.13 14.64
CA MET A 1 -36.77 32.27 15.66
C MET A 1 -35.58 31.61 14.97
N SER A 2 -34.39 31.83 15.49
CA SER A 2 -33.18 31.16 14.98
C SER A 2 -32.72 30.14 16.02
N VAL A 3 -32.52 28.90 15.60
CA VAL A 3 -31.91 27.83 16.37
C VAL A 3 -30.58 27.51 15.72
N THR A 4 -29.51 27.50 16.47
CA THR A 4 -28.15 27.13 15.98
C THR A 4 -27.73 25.85 16.65
N LEU A 5 -27.24 24.91 15.87
CA LEU A 5 -26.66 23.63 16.31
C LEU A 5 -25.16 23.62 16.03
N ASN A 6 -24.37 23.36 17.06
CA ASN A 6 -22.93 23.22 16.93
C ASN A 6 -22.46 21.91 17.56
N ILE A 7 -21.49 21.27 16.94
CA ILE A 7 -20.85 20.05 17.46
C ILE A 7 -19.38 20.37 17.76
N ASN A 8 -19.04 20.32 19.03
CA ASN A 8 -17.67 20.54 19.48
C ASN A 8 -17.02 19.24 19.93
N LEU A 9 -16.06 18.74 19.17
CA LEU A 9 -15.30 17.56 19.56
C LEU A 9 -14.33 17.89 20.68
N LYS A 10 -14.23 17.01 21.71
CA LYS A 10 -13.31 17.20 22.84
C LYS A 10 -11.83 17.17 22.44
N ARG A 11 -11.49 16.42 21.38
CA ARG A 11 -10.13 16.32 20.87
C ARG A 11 -9.87 17.41 19.82
N ALA A 12 -8.94 18.32 20.10
CA ALA A 12 -8.62 19.44 19.22
C ALA A 12 -8.06 19.00 17.86
N SER A 13 -7.26 17.93 17.81
CA SER A 13 -6.68 17.39 16.57
C SER A 13 -7.71 16.77 15.62
N LYS A 14 -8.89 16.39 16.14
CA LYS A 14 -9.95 15.68 15.41
C LYS A 14 -9.48 14.37 14.74
N ILE A 15 -8.34 13.82 15.16
CA ILE A 15 -7.76 12.57 14.66
C ILE A 15 -8.08 11.48 15.69
N TYR A 16 -8.68 10.40 15.21
CA TYR A 16 -9.06 9.23 16.01
C TYR A 16 -8.50 7.97 15.36
N HIS A 17 -8.11 7.01 16.19
CA HIS A 17 -7.66 5.70 15.77
C HIS A 17 -8.74 4.66 16.01
N GLU A 18 -8.57 3.49 15.42
CA GLU A 18 -9.49 2.36 15.61
C GLU A 18 -9.63 2.02 17.09
N GLY A 19 -10.88 1.79 17.52
CA GLY A 19 -11.22 1.48 18.92
C GLY A 19 -11.23 2.68 19.87
N GLU A 20 -10.88 3.90 19.42
CA GLU A 20 -10.99 5.10 20.23
C GLU A 20 -12.42 5.63 20.27
N THR A 21 -12.78 6.20 21.41
CA THR A 21 -14.09 6.84 21.57
C THR A 21 -14.07 8.28 21.06
N ILE A 22 -14.98 8.61 20.16
CA ILE A 22 -15.25 9.99 19.74
C ILE A 22 -16.16 10.62 20.79
N ALA A 23 -15.68 11.67 21.44
CA ALA A 23 -16.43 12.42 22.43
C ALA A 23 -16.57 13.88 22.03
N GLY A 24 -17.75 14.42 22.20
CA GLY A 24 -18.06 15.80 21.86
C GLY A 24 -19.22 16.35 22.70
N VAL A 25 -19.57 17.60 22.47
CA VAL A 25 -20.72 18.26 23.02
C VAL A 25 -21.54 18.85 21.89
N VAL A 26 -22.82 18.54 21.87
CA VAL A 26 -23.79 19.21 20.98
C VAL A 26 -24.32 20.41 21.72
N VAL A 27 -24.12 21.58 21.12
CA VAL A 27 -24.62 22.84 21.66
C VAL A 27 -25.82 23.27 20.84
N VAL A 28 -26.97 23.44 21.53
CA VAL A 28 -28.18 23.99 20.94
C VAL A 28 -28.34 25.40 21.51
N ASP A 29 -28.29 26.39 20.64
CA ASP A 29 -28.47 27.79 21.03
C ASP A 29 -29.75 28.31 20.38
N SER A 30 -30.66 28.88 21.22
CA SER A 30 -31.93 29.41 20.79
C SER A 30 -32.30 30.66 21.56
N SER A 31 -32.78 31.68 20.86
CA SER A 31 -33.24 32.93 21.46
C SER A 31 -34.61 32.83 22.15
N ALA A 32 -35.29 31.69 22.08
CA ALA A 32 -36.60 31.43 22.70
C ALA A 32 -36.79 29.93 22.95
N ASP A 33 -37.78 29.58 23.77
CA ASP A 33 -38.14 28.19 24.04
C ASP A 33 -38.56 27.48 22.74
N VAL A 34 -37.92 26.33 22.48
CA VAL A 34 -38.16 25.52 21.26
C VAL A 34 -38.67 24.15 21.66
N ARG A 35 -39.83 23.79 21.14
CA ARG A 35 -40.31 22.41 21.22
C ARG A 35 -39.57 21.53 20.23
N HIS A 36 -39.08 20.36 20.68
CA HIS A 36 -38.39 19.39 19.85
C HIS A 36 -38.90 17.97 20.12
N GLU A 37 -38.80 17.09 19.14
CA GLU A 37 -39.17 15.67 19.20
C GLU A 37 -37.97 14.78 19.55
N GLY A 38 -36.78 15.34 19.68
CA GLY A 38 -35.53 14.65 19.98
C GLY A 38 -34.35 15.25 19.24
N LEU A 39 -33.15 14.69 19.49
CA LEU A 39 -31.92 14.99 18.78
C LEU A 39 -31.36 13.71 18.21
N THR A 40 -31.08 13.72 16.92
CA THR A 40 -30.44 12.60 16.22
C THR A 40 -29.05 13.06 15.76
N LEU A 41 -28.02 12.29 16.12
CA LEU A 41 -26.66 12.49 15.65
C LEU A 41 -26.32 11.41 14.62
N ILE A 42 -25.96 11.83 13.43
CA ILE A 42 -25.53 10.94 12.34
C ILE A 42 -24.06 11.22 12.09
N MET A 43 -23.24 10.16 12.01
CA MET A 43 -21.85 10.23 11.60
C MET A 43 -21.68 9.48 10.29
N GLU A 44 -21.23 10.18 9.27
CA GLU A 44 -21.01 9.65 7.94
C GLU A 44 -19.53 9.75 7.59
N GLY A 45 -19.00 8.71 6.97
CA GLY A 45 -17.65 8.68 6.41
C GLY A 45 -17.70 8.40 4.92
N SER A 46 -16.93 9.12 4.13
CA SER A 46 -16.81 8.88 2.69
C SER A 46 -15.34 8.68 2.28
N VAL A 47 -15.12 7.80 1.32
CA VAL A 47 -13.84 7.59 0.66
C VAL A 47 -14.02 7.85 -0.82
N ASN A 48 -13.29 8.82 -1.35
CA ASN A 48 -13.29 9.13 -2.78
C ASN A 48 -12.07 8.50 -3.42
N LEU A 49 -12.29 7.56 -4.35
CA LEU A 49 -11.25 6.94 -5.16
C LEU A 49 -11.29 7.53 -6.57
N GLN A 50 -10.15 8.01 -7.04
CA GLN A 50 -9.99 8.50 -8.40
C GLN A 50 -9.20 7.47 -9.20
N LEU A 51 -9.89 6.67 -10.00
CA LEU A 51 -9.28 5.73 -10.93
C LEU A 51 -8.80 6.48 -12.18
N SER A 52 -7.60 6.18 -12.63
CA SER A 52 -6.90 6.94 -13.68
C SER A 52 -7.48 6.79 -15.10
N THR A 53 -8.47 5.95 -15.34
CA THR A 53 -9.07 5.75 -16.66
C THR A 53 -10.60 5.70 -16.65
N LYS A 54 -11.19 6.81 -17.09
CA LYS A 54 -12.54 6.95 -17.66
C LYS A 54 -13.79 6.62 -16.82
N THR A 55 -13.69 6.20 -15.58
CA THR A 55 -14.88 6.01 -14.75
C THR A 55 -14.73 6.78 -13.45
N ILE A 56 -15.27 8.00 -13.44
CA ILE A 56 -15.45 8.77 -12.20
C ILE A 56 -16.68 8.15 -11.51
N GLY A 57 -16.44 7.31 -10.52
CA GLY A 57 -17.47 6.81 -9.63
C GLY A 57 -17.26 7.42 -8.25
N ILE A 58 -18.25 8.19 -7.78
CA ILE A 58 -18.31 8.56 -6.37
C ILE A 58 -18.90 7.35 -5.66
N PHE A 59 -18.06 6.64 -4.89
CA PHE A 59 -18.52 5.53 -4.07
C PHE A 59 -18.63 6.02 -2.62
N GLU A 60 -19.84 6.11 -2.11
CA GLU A 60 -20.07 6.22 -0.67
C GLU A 60 -19.83 4.84 -0.07
N ALA A 61 -18.68 4.66 0.56
CA ALA A 61 -18.37 3.45 1.30
C ALA A 61 -18.63 3.71 2.78
N PHE A 62 -19.65 3.09 3.32
CA PHE A 62 -19.81 2.97 4.76
C PHE A 62 -18.73 2.02 5.28
N SER A 63 -17.76 2.56 6.01
CA SER A 63 -16.69 1.79 6.64
C SER A 63 -17.26 0.95 7.77
N ASN A 64 -17.59 -0.29 7.49
CA ASN A 64 -17.66 -1.29 8.54
C ASN A 64 -16.23 -1.62 8.95
N SER A 65 -15.95 -1.53 10.25
CA SER A 65 -14.66 -1.70 10.91
C SER A 65 -13.68 -2.62 10.16
N ILE A 66 -12.58 -2.03 9.71
CA ILE A 66 -11.44 -2.76 9.16
C ILE A 66 -10.82 -3.53 10.33
N LYS A 67 -11.00 -4.84 10.35
CA LYS A 67 -10.25 -5.71 11.26
C LYS A 67 -8.82 -5.78 10.74
N GLN A 68 -7.95 -5.06 11.39
CA GLN A 68 -6.52 -5.17 11.18
C GLN A 68 -6.02 -6.34 12.00
N ASP A 69 -6.01 -7.53 11.40
CA ASP A 69 -5.34 -8.67 11.99
C ASP A 69 -3.85 -8.32 12.13
N SER A 70 -3.34 -8.44 13.36
CA SER A 70 -1.92 -8.27 13.64
C SER A 70 -1.14 -9.45 13.06
N ALA A 71 -0.79 -9.37 11.77
CA ALA A 71 0.08 -10.35 11.14
C ALA A 71 1.46 -10.32 11.85
N PRO A 72 2.07 -11.48 12.11
CA PRO A 72 3.36 -11.52 12.78
C PRO A 72 4.43 -10.84 11.93
N THR A 73 5.21 -9.95 12.55
CA THR A 73 6.37 -9.28 11.95
C THR A 73 7.53 -10.27 11.81
N LYS A 74 7.42 -11.23 10.91
CA LYS A 74 8.49 -12.19 10.62
C LYS A 74 9.19 -11.80 9.32
N PRO A 75 10.52 -11.97 9.23
CA PRO A 75 11.22 -11.81 7.96
C PRO A 75 10.67 -12.77 6.91
N VAL A 76 10.50 -12.26 5.70
CA VAL A 76 10.11 -13.04 4.52
C VAL A 76 11.31 -13.22 3.64
N ARG A 77 11.61 -14.46 3.30
CA ARG A 77 12.76 -14.85 2.51
C ARG A 77 12.31 -15.48 1.22
N CYS A 78 12.99 -15.17 0.14
CA CYS A 78 12.81 -15.84 -1.12
C CYS A 78 14.12 -16.08 -1.84
N GLU A 79 14.13 -17.09 -2.69
CA GLU A 79 15.17 -17.37 -3.65
C GLU A 79 14.60 -17.13 -5.04
N ILE A 80 15.25 -16.23 -5.77
CA ILE A 80 14.85 -15.85 -7.12
C ILE A 80 15.83 -16.49 -8.08
N ASN A 81 15.33 -17.40 -8.88
CA ASN A 81 16.11 -18.16 -9.87
C ASN A 81 15.23 -18.51 -11.08
N PRO A 82 15.78 -19.03 -12.18
CA PRO A 82 15.01 -19.34 -13.38
C PRO A 82 13.79 -20.26 -13.19
N THR A 83 13.75 -21.03 -12.09
CA THR A 83 12.64 -21.95 -11.82
C THR A 83 11.54 -21.32 -10.96
N THR A 84 11.86 -20.28 -10.20
CA THR A 84 10.90 -19.58 -9.29
C THR A 84 10.18 -18.44 -9.99
N VAL A 85 10.79 -17.84 -11.02
CA VAL A 85 10.20 -16.70 -11.74
C VAL A 85 9.06 -17.16 -12.65
N ARG A 86 7.86 -16.65 -12.40
CA ARG A 86 6.71 -16.90 -13.27
C ARG A 86 6.79 -16.04 -14.53
N GLY A 87 7.22 -16.63 -15.63
CA GLY A 87 6.91 -16.15 -16.98
C GLY A 87 7.47 -14.77 -17.35
N GLY A 88 8.76 -14.60 -17.34
CA GLY A 88 9.43 -13.46 -17.96
C GLY A 88 9.75 -13.69 -19.44
N ALA A 89 8.76 -13.92 -20.28
CA ALA A 89 8.94 -14.00 -21.74
C ALA A 89 8.58 -12.68 -22.42
N ASN A 90 9.19 -11.56 -22.02
CA ASN A 90 9.04 -10.28 -22.70
C ASN A 90 10.35 -9.79 -23.37
N GLY A 91 11.24 -10.70 -23.69
CA GLY A 91 12.43 -10.40 -24.49
C GLY A 91 12.51 -11.34 -25.68
N GLY A 92 12.36 -10.85 -26.88
CA GLY A 92 12.36 -11.62 -28.11
C GLY A 92 13.52 -12.60 -28.20
N GLY A 93 13.26 -13.88 -28.04
CA GLY A 93 14.14 -14.97 -28.41
C GLY A 93 15.39 -15.23 -27.56
N SER A 94 15.65 -14.45 -26.50
CA SER A 94 16.80 -14.66 -25.61
C SER A 94 16.49 -15.73 -24.57
N ARG A 95 17.40 -16.68 -24.39
CA ARG A 95 17.29 -17.72 -23.36
C ARG A 95 17.53 -17.04 -21.99
N MET A 96 16.64 -17.32 -21.00
CA MET A 96 16.79 -16.82 -19.63
C MET A 96 18.20 -17.15 -19.10
N PRO A 97 18.95 -16.15 -18.59
CA PRO A 97 20.27 -16.40 -18.00
C PRO A 97 20.16 -17.31 -16.77
N ALA A 98 21.24 -18.01 -16.44
CA ALA A 98 21.33 -18.70 -15.16
C ALA A 98 21.68 -17.69 -14.08
N PHE A 99 20.88 -17.61 -13.01
CA PHE A 99 21.11 -16.73 -11.87
C PHE A 99 20.54 -17.34 -10.59
N HIS A 100 21.10 -16.91 -9.46
CA HIS A 100 20.58 -17.21 -8.13
C HIS A 100 20.70 -15.96 -7.25
N ILE A 101 19.56 -15.45 -6.80
CA ILE A 101 19.45 -14.25 -5.99
C ILE A 101 18.66 -14.58 -4.74
N TYR A 102 19.21 -14.21 -3.59
CA TYR A 102 18.55 -14.31 -2.31
C TYR A 102 18.01 -12.93 -1.91
N ALA A 103 16.75 -12.86 -1.52
CA ALA A 103 16.14 -11.65 -1.00
C ALA A 103 15.44 -11.93 0.34
N GLU A 104 15.54 -10.98 1.25
CA GLU A 104 14.88 -11.02 2.56
C GLU A 104 14.31 -9.65 2.86
N LEU A 105 13.01 -9.57 3.15
CA LEU A 105 12.36 -8.41 3.75
C LEU A 105 12.25 -8.63 5.25
N ASP A 106 12.61 -7.63 6.04
CA ASP A 106 12.57 -7.74 7.50
C ASP A 106 11.13 -7.92 8.01
N SER A 107 10.16 -7.36 7.30
CA SER A 107 8.73 -7.53 7.56
C SER A 107 7.89 -7.22 6.32
N ILE A 108 6.80 -7.95 6.13
CA ILE A 108 5.74 -7.59 5.18
C ILE A 108 4.69 -6.65 5.80
N VAL A 109 4.68 -6.50 7.12
CA VAL A 109 3.86 -5.51 7.82
C VAL A 109 4.70 -4.25 8.01
N CYS A 110 4.37 -3.20 7.27
CA CYS A 110 5.20 -2.00 7.14
C CYS A 110 4.45 -0.79 7.73
N PRO A 111 4.90 -0.26 8.87
CA PRO A 111 4.37 0.98 9.42
C PRO A 111 4.65 2.16 8.47
N LEU A 112 3.66 3.01 8.23
CA LEU A 112 3.76 4.15 7.30
C LEU A 112 4.81 5.20 7.71
N ASP A 113 5.16 5.25 8.97
CA ASP A 113 6.15 6.17 9.55
C ASP A 113 7.56 5.59 9.64
N LYS A 114 7.75 4.35 9.21
CA LYS A 114 9.05 3.66 9.21
C LYS A 114 9.45 3.27 7.79
N PRO A 115 10.75 3.21 7.51
CA PRO A 115 11.22 2.68 6.24
C PRO A 115 10.93 1.19 6.14
N LEU A 116 10.68 0.72 4.93
CA LEU A 116 10.75 -0.68 4.56
C LEU A 116 12.22 -1.06 4.46
N THR A 117 12.60 -2.17 5.09
CA THR A 117 13.99 -2.65 5.14
C THR A 117 14.10 -4.12 4.77
N GLY A 118 15.29 -4.48 4.34
CA GLY A 118 15.62 -5.84 3.95
C GLY A 118 17.03 -5.95 3.41
N LYS A 119 17.31 -7.05 2.76
CA LYS A 119 18.60 -7.31 2.11
C LYS A 119 18.44 -8.17 0.88
N LEU A 120 19.36 -8.00 -0.05
CA LEU A 120 19.46 -8.78 -1.28
C LEU A 120 20.91 -9.21 -1.47
N ARG A 121 21.11 -10.40 -2.02
CA ARG A 121 22.42 -10.93 -2.38
C ARG A 121 22.33 -11.70 -3.69
N VAL A 122 23.21 -11.37 -4.61
CA VAL A 122 23.36 -12.13 -5.85
C VAL A 122 24.47 -13.17 -5.62
N ASP A 123 24.09 -14.44 -5.57
CA ASP A 123 25.04 -15.52 -5.36
C ASP A 123 25.69 -15.95 -6.68
N GLU A 124 24.87 -16.12 -7.71
CA GLU A 124 25.31 -16.52 -9.06
C GLU A 124 24.58 -15.71 -10.13
N CYS A 125 25.27 -15.40 -11.19
CA CYS A 125 24.66 -14.82 -12.38
C CYS A 125 25.62 -15.02 -13.59
N SER A 126 25.11 -15.62 -14.64
CA SER A 126 25.88 -15.91 -15.88
C SER A 126 26.01 -14.70 -16.82
N VAL A 127 25.21 -13.66 -16.59
CA VAL A 127 25.20 -12.40 -17.36
C VAL A 127 25.39 -11.25 -16.39
N GLY A 128 26.01 -10.15 -16.82
CA GLY A 128 26.14 -8.95 -16.01
C GLY A 128 24.76 -8.36 -15.65
N ILE A 129 24.66 -7.78 -14.47
CA ILE A 129 23.45 -7.06 -14.03
C ILE A 129 23.60 -5.60 -14.42
N LYS A 130 22.58 -5.05 -15.08
CA LYS A 130 22.51 -3.64 -15.45
C LYS A 130 21.99 -2.78 -14.32
N SER A 131 20.90 -3.22 -13.65
CA SER A 131 20.36 -2.55 -12.47
C SER A 131 19.54 -3.50 -11.61
N ILE A 132 19.43 -3.16 -10.33
CA ILE A 132 18.50 -3.75 -9.38
C ILE A 132 17.63 -2.64 -8.84
N GLU A 133 16.32 -2.80 -8.97
CA GLU A 133 15.34 -1.79 -8.58
C GLU A 133 14.36 -2.34 -7.56
N LEU A 134 13.91 -1.47 -6.67
CA LEU A 134 12.88 -1.73 -5.68
C LEU A 134 11.67 -0.84 -6.00
N GLN A 135 10.56 -1.45 -6.38
CA GLN A 135 9.37 -0.74 -6.86
C GLN A 135 8.22 -0.93 -5.88
N LEU A 136 7.61 0.16 -5.45
CA LEU A 136 6.38 0.15 -4.66
C LEU A 136 5.18 0.36 -5.58
N VAL A 137 4.29 -0.60 -5.61
CA VAL A 137 3.09 -0.59 -6.45
C VAL A 137 1.85 -0.52 -5.57
N ARG A 138 0.97 0.41 -5.87
CA ARG A 138 -0.37 0.50 -5.29
C ARG A 138 -1.35 -0.20 -6.22
N VAL A 139 -2.13 -1.12 -5.68
CA VAL A 139 -3.16 -1.88 -6.39
C VAL A 139 -4.53 -1.47 -5.86
N GLU A 140 -5.32 -0.87 -6.71
CA GLU A 140 -6.68 -0.45 -6.42
C GLU A 140 -7.67 -1.40 -7.11
N THR A 141 -8.58 -1.96 -6.33
CA THR A 141 -9.65 -2.83 -6.85
C THR A 141 -10.99 -2.22 -6.49
N CYS A 142 -11.84 -1.97 -7.47
CA CYS A 142 -13.17 -1.44 -7.27
C CYS A 142 -14.22 -2.39 -7.85
N GLY A 143 -15.27 -2.65 -7.08
CA GLY A 143 -16.47 -3.31 -7.55
C GLY A 143 -17.34 -2.34 -8.37
N CYS A 144 -17.82 -2.77 -9.52
CA CYS A 144 -18.80 -2.06 -10.34
C CYS A 144 -19.93 -3.01 -10.75
N ALA A 145 -20.97 -2.47 -11.38
CA ALA A 145 -22.13 -3.28 -11.82
C ALA A 145 -21.75 -4.42 -12.79
N GLU A 146 -20.64 -4.26 -13.50
CA GLU A 146 -20.14 -5.20 -14.50
C GLU A 146 -19.05 -6.17 -13.95
N GLY A 147 -18.69 -6.06 -12.65
CA GLY A 147 -17.65 -6.87 -12.03
C GLY A 147 -16.66 -6.04 -11.22
N TYR A 148 -15.38 -6.45 -11.21
CA TYR A 148 -14.29 -5.75 -10.52
C TYR A 148 -13.33 -5.14 -11.53
N SER A 149 -12.99 -3.87 -11.33
CA SER A 149 -11.88 -3.21 -12.02
C SER A 149 -10.65 -3.22 -11.11
N LYS A 150 -9.50 -3.58 -11.66
CA LYS A 150 -8.21 -3.56 -10.96
C LYS A 150 -7.26 -2.65 -11.70
N ASP A 151 -6.66 -1.70 -10.98
CA ASP A 151 -5.62 -0.80 -11.48
C ASP A 151 -4.37 -0.92 -10.61
N ALA A 152 -3.19 -0.95 -11.23
CA ALA A 152 -1.91 -1.06 -10.55
C ALA A 152 -1.02 0.10 -10.98
N THR A 153 -0.60 0.91 -10.02
CA THR A 153 0.21 2.11 -10.25
C THR A 153 1.53 2.00 -9.50
N GLU A 154 2.66 2.08 -10.20
CA GLU A 154 3.96 2.27 -9.58
C GLU A 154 4.00 3.66 -8.96
N ILE A 155 4.17 3.72 -7.63
CA ILE A 155 4.18 4.99 -6.88
C ILE A 155 5.58 5.42 -6.45
N GLN A 156 6.52 4.50 -6.46
CA GLN A 156 7.94 4.77 -6.20
C GLN A 156 8.82 3.68 -6.81
N ASN A 157 9.95 4.10 -7.38
CA ASN A 157 11.01 3.23 -7.83
C ASN A 157 12.35 3.72 -7.27
N ILE A 158 13.11 2.83 -6.65
CA ILE A 158 14.43 3.12 -6.09
C ILE A 158 15.43 2.16 -6.70
N GLN A 159 16.49 2.71 -7.27
CA GLN A 159 17.63 1.93 -7.72
C GLN A 159 18.49 1.50 -6.53
N VAL A 160 18.53 0.19 -6.27
CA VAL A 160 19.31 -0.43 -5.20
C VAL A 160 20.76 -0.67 -5.61
N GLY A 161 20.94 -1.00 -6.89
CA GLY A 161 22.26 -1.21 -7.47
C GLY A 161 22.29 -0.80 -8.94
N GLU A 162 23.39 -0.15 -9.35
CA GLU A 162 23.68 0.19 -10.74
C GLU A 162 24.91 -0.57 -11.20
N GLY A 163 24.81 -1.18 -12.37
CA GLY A 163 25.88 -2.00 -12.92
C GLY A 163 25.99 -3.38 -12.29
N ASP A 164 27.01 -4.13 -12.68
CA ASP A 164 27.20 -5.49 -12.21
C ASP A 164 27.65 -5.54 -10.76
N VAL A 165 26.83 -6.13 -9.90
CA VAL A 165 27.07 -6.21 -8.47
C VAL A 165 27.98 -7.39 -8.12
N ARG A 166 28.83 -7.21 -7.11
CA ARG A 166 29.73 -8.27 -6.63
C ARG A 166 28.93 -9.46 -6.11
N ARG A 167 29.22 -10.65 -6.62
CA ARG A 167 28.62 -11.90 -6.17
C ARG A 167 28.92 -12.17 -4.69
N GLY A 168 27.94 -12.63 -3.94
CA GLY A 168 28.00 -12.86 -2.51
C GLY A 168 27.97 -11.60 -1.63
N ALA A 169 28.03 -10.40 -2.22
CA ALA A 169 27.87 -9.17 -1.46
C ALA A 169 26.41 -8.93 -1.08
N THR A 170 26.18 -8.49 0.16
CA THR A 170 24.85 -8.14 0.63
C THR A 170 24.55 -6.67 0.33
N LEU A 171 23.48 -6.41 -0.40
CA LEU A 171 22.94 -5.09 -0.69
C LEU A 171 21.81 -4.80 0.30
N PRO A 172 21.80 -3.67 0.99
CA PRO A 172 20.66 -3.28 1.81
C PRO A 172 19.48 -2.86 0.94
N LEU A 173 18.28 -3.34 1.27
CA LEU A 173 17.04 -2.81 0.76
C LEU A 173 16.53 -1.78 1.75
N TYR A 174 16.28 -0.57 1.27
CA TYR A 174 15.81 0.53 2.10
C TYR A 174 14.91 1.45 1.30
N MET A 175 13.65 1.60 1.73
CA MET A 175 12.68 2.47 1.07
C MET A 175 11.90 3.28 2.11
N VAL A 176 11.95 4.60 2.00
CA VAL A 176 11.05 5.50 2.73
C VAL A 176 9.74 5.57 1.98
N LEU A 177 8.63 5.29 2.67
CA LEU A 177 7.31 5.29 2.05
C LEU A 177 6.87 6.73 1.71
N PRO A 178 6.40 7.01 0.47
CA PRO A 178 6.02 8.35 0.03
C PRO A 178 4.69 8.77 0.66
N ARG A 179 4.71 9.77 1.55
CA ARG A 179 3.56 10.19 2.36
C ARG A 179 2.29 10.56 1.59
N LEU A 180 2.44 11.11 0.38
CA LEU A 180 1.30 11.56 -0.43
C LEU A 180 0.60 10.41 -1.18
N PHE A 181 1.29 9.30 -1.40
CA PHE A 181 0.81 8.21 -2.26
C PHE A 181 0.56 6.90 -1.51
N THR A 182 0.90 6.86 -0.22
CA THR A 182 0.66 5.71 0.65
C THR A 182 -0.42 5.97 1.67
N CYS A 183 -1.22 4.96 1.92
CA CYS A 183 -2.23 4.89 2.96
C CYS A 183 -2.18 3.51 3.61
N PRO A 184 -2.84 3.27 4.73
CA PRO A 184 -2.99 1.90 5.23
C PRO A 184 -3.65 1.02 4.19
N THR A 185 -3.17 -0.23 4.08
CA THR A 185 -3.86 -1.26 3.30
C THR A 185 -5.31 -1.35 3.78
N THR A 186 -6.24 -1.23 2.86
CA THR A 186 -7.66 -1.05 3.18
C THR A 186 -8.50 -1.99 2.32
N ALA A 187 -9.46 -2.65 2.95
CA ALA A 187 -10.47 -3.45 2.26
C ALA A 187 -11.86 -3.08 2.77
N ALA A 188 -12.78 -2.82 1.85
CA ALA A 188 -14.20 -2.58 2.10
C ALA A 188 -15.04 -3.51 1.21
N ALA A 189 -16.35 -3.43 1.33
CA ALA A 189 -17.25 -4.32 0.59
C ALA A 189 -17.09 -4.23 -0.93
N ASN A 190 -16.79 -3.04 -1.46
CA ASN A 190 -16.77 -2.73 -2.88
C ASN A 190 -15.43 -2.14 -3.38
N PHE A 191 -14.41 -2.00 -2.52
CA PHE A 191 -13.08 -1.59 -2.95
C PHE A 191 -12.00 -2.16 -2.06
N LYS A 192 -10.77 -2.23 -2.62
CA LYS A 192 -9.54 -2.54 -1.89
C LYS A 192 -8.42 -1.62 -2.35
N ILE A 193 -7.55 -1.24 -1.42
CA ILE A 193 -6.28 -0.59 -1.69
C ILE A 193 -5.20 -1.47 -1.07
N GLU A 194 -4.42 -2.09 -1.91
CA GLU A 194 -3.36 -3.04 -1.54
C GLU A 194 -2.02 -2.51 -2.05
N PHE A 195 -0.94 -2.98 -1.47
CA PHE A 195 0.40 -2.59 -1.85
C PHE A 195 1.26 -3.81 -2.12
N GLU A 196 2.11 -3.70 -3.11
CA GLU A 196 3.06 -4.72 -3.51
C GLU A 196 4.45 -4.10 -3.63
N LEU A 197 5.45 -4.83 -3.20
CA LEU A 197 6.84 -4.49 -3.40
C LEU A 197 7.42 -5.42 -4.46
N ASN A 198 7.96 -4.84 -5.53
CA ASN A 198 8.66 -5.60 -6.56
C ASN A 198 10.16 -5.42 -6.41
N ILE A 199 10.89 -6.51 -6.50
CA ILE A 199 12.33 -6.51 -6.75
C ILE A 199 12.51 -6.81 -8.22
N ALA A 200 12.96 -5.82 -8.99
CA ALA A 200 13.22 -5.94 -10.42
C ALA A 200 14.72 -6.02 -10.67
N VAL A 201 15.15 -7.03 -11.40
CA VAL A 201 16.56 -7.21 -11.83
C VAL A 201 16.62 -7.14 -13.33
N ILE A 202 17.36 -6.18 -13.83
CA ILE A 202 17.59 -5.95 -15.26
C ILE A 202 18.99 -6.42 -15.58
N PHE A 203 19.10 -7.36 -16.52
CA PHE A 203 20.38 -7.89 -16.98
C PHE A 203 20.90 -7.12 -18.20
N GLU A 204 22.21 -7.22 -18.48
CA GLU A 204 22.83 -6.51 -19.59
C GLU A 204 22.28 -6.91 -20.96
N ASP A 205 21.77 -8.13 -21.10
CA ASP A 205 21.08 -8.63 -22.30
C ASP A 205 19.61 -8.13 -22.41
N ASN A 206 19.21 -7.16 -21.54
CA ASN A 206 17.86 -6.61 -21.41
C ASN A 206 16.80 -7.62 -20.95
N TYR A 207 17.19 -8.75 -20.40
CA TYR A 207 16.26 -9.62 -19.72
C TYR A 207 15.83 -8.99 -18.38
N LEU A 208 14.54 -9.01 -18.09
CA LEU A 208 13.96 -8.48 -16.85
C LEU A 208 13.36 -9.61 -16.03
N VAL A 209 13.73 -9.66 -14.78
CA VAL A 209 13.13 -10.54 -13.77
C VAL A 209 12.50 -9.69 -12.68
N THR A 210 11.27 -10.01 -12.31
CA THR A 210 10.57 -9.34 -11.23
C THR A 210 10.02 -10.35 -10.24
N GLU A 211 10.32 -10.17 -8.96
CA GLU A 211 9.72 -10.89 -7.86
C GLU A 211 8.80 -9.96 -7.06
N ASN A 212 7.59 -10.43 -6.79
CA ASN A 212 6.52 -9.65 -6.19
C ASN A 212 6.27 -10.09 -4.73
N PHE A 213 6.24 -9.13 -3.82
CA PHE A 213 5.91 -9.31 -2.41
C PHE A 213 4.68 -8.48 -2.05
N PRO A 214 3.53 -9.11 -1.80
CA PRO A 214 2.42 -8.41 -1.17
C PRO A 214 2.82 -7.90 0.22
N ILE A 215 2.60 -6.61 0.48
CA ILE A 215 2.91 -5.97 1.76
C ILE A 215 1.66 -5.36 2.38
N LEU A 216 1.65 -5.27 3.70
CA LEU A 216 0.59 -4.68 4.48
C LEU A 216 1.08 -3.35 5.07
N LEU A 217 0.58 -2.23 4.56
CA LEU A 217 0.86 -0.91 5.12
C LEU A 217 -0.08 -0.65 6.30
N VAL A 218 0.51 -0.25 7.43
CA VAL A 218 -0.24 -0.03 8.68
C VAL A 218 0.10 1.33 9.28
N ARG A 219 -0.84 1.91 10.01
CA ARG A 219 -0.55 3.08 10.85
C ARG A 219 0.15 2.63 12.12
N SER A 220 1.18 3.35 12.54
CA SER A 220 1.73 3.22 13.90
C SER A 220 0.70 3.69 14.91
N ARG A 221 0.59 2.97 16.00
CA ARG A 221 -0.23 3.35 17.16
C ARG A 221 0.48 4.39 18.01
#